data_a179d1b0ea5126029154b88738751452
#
_entry.id   a179d1b0ea5126029154b88738751452
#
_cell.length_a   1.000
_cell.length_b   1.000
_cell.length_c   1.000
_cell.angle_alpha   90.00
_cell.angle_beta   90.00
_cell.angle_gamma   90.00
#
_symmetry.space_group_name_H-M   'P 1'
#
loop_
_entity.id
_entity.type
_entity.pdbx_description
1 polymer ?
#
loop_
_entity_poly.entity_id
_entity_poly.type
_entity_poly.pdbx_seq_one_letter_code
_entity_poly.pdbx_strand_id
1 'polypeptide(L)'
;MGKALCVLSMLLLAVVSASAQESKPAAASAAEYKIPPEAAKMANPVKPTAASIAQGKKMYEIDCEMCHGKDGDGKGDLAADMKAKLADYHDPAALKDRTDGELFYIIKNGKGEMPSEGDRAKPDAMWNLVNYIRSLAKKEPSIK
;
A
#
# COMPACT_ATOMS: atom_id res chain seq x y z
N MET A 1 -43.10 74.99 -18.54
CA MET A 1 -43.43 74.50 -17.21
C MET A 1 -43.59 72.98 -17.31
N GLY A 2 -42.63 72.20 -16.80
CA GLY A 2 -42.65 70.76 -16.90
C GLY A 2 -41.48 70.21 -16.13
N LYS A 3 -41.72 69.78 -14.91
CA LYS A 3 -40.71 69.27 -13.96
C LYS A 3 -40.24 67.89 -14.41
N ALA A 4 -38.99 67.77 -14.80
CA ALA A 4 -38.38 66.49 -15.05
C ALA A 4 -38.06 65.80 -13.72
N LEU A 5 -38.62 64.62 -13.50
CA LEU A 5 -38.37 63.79 -12.33
C LEU A 5 -37.29 62.75 -12.73
N CYS A 6 -36.08 62.96 -12.29
CA CYS A 6 -35.01 61.99 -12.44
C CYS A 6 -35.19 60.86 -11.41
N VAL A 7 -35.59 59.71 -11.90
CA VAL A 7 -35.61 58.48 -11.09
C VAL A 7 -34.24 57.84 -11.22
N LEU A 8 -33.46 57.95 -10.17
CA LEU A 8 -32.13 57.35 -10.03
C LEU A 8 -32.32 55.88 -9.64
N SER A 9 -32.19 55.02 -10.62
CA SER A 9 -32.30 53.57 -10.43
C SER A 9 -30.93 53.06 -9.91
N MET A 10 -30.85 52.80 -8.63
CA MET A 10 -29.69 52.22 -7.98
C MET A 10 -29.69 50.69 -8.22
N LEU A 11 -28.89 50.23 -9.20
CA LEU A 11 -28.63 48.79 -9.39
C LEU A 11 -27.71 48.32 -8.28
N LEU A 12 -28.26 47.56 -7.30
CA LEU A 12 -27.43 46.79 -6.37
C LEU A 12 -26.86 45.56 -7.10
N LEU A 13 -25.57 45.60 -7.43
CA LEU A 13 -24.83 44.38 -7.79
C LEU A 13 -24.56 43.57 -6.53
N ALA A 14 -25.31 42.53 -6.33
CA ALA A 14 -24.99 41.49 -5.34
C ALA A 14 -23.81 40.64 -5.86
N VAL A 15 -22.63 40.90 -5.35
CA VAL A 15 -21.47 40.06 -5.59
C VAL A 15 -21.65 38.78 -4.74
N VAL A 16 -22.06 37.70 -5.39
CA VAL A 16 -22.08 36.38 -4.76
C VAL A 16 -20.63 35.86 -4.75
N SER A 17 -19.97 36.05 -3.64
CA SER A 17 -18.67 35.40 -3.38
C SER A 17 -18.91 33.90 -3.19
N ALA A 18 -18.67 33.12 -4.25
CA ALA A 18 -18.59 31.67 -4.16
C ALA A 18 -17.32 31.31 -3.39
N SER A 19 -17.45 31.04 -2.11
CA SER A 19 -16.38 30.43 -1.31
C SER A 19 -16.19 29.01 -1.82
N ALA A 20 -15.15 28.81 -2.65
CA ALA A 20 -14.68 27.46 -2.97
C ALA A 20 -14.17 26.85 -1.66
N GLN A 21 -14.99 26.01 -1.06
CA GLN A 21 -14.55 25.14 0.04
C GLN A 21 -13.64 24.08 -0.57
N GLU A 22 -12.35 24.35 -0.47
CA GLU A 22 -11.33 23.32 -0.65
C GLU A 22 -11.59 22.24 0.41
N SER A 23 -12.22 21.15 0.00
CA SER A 23 -12.36 19.97 0.83
C SER A 23 -10.96 19.37 0.99
N LYS A 24 -10.27 19.79 2.06
CA LYS A 24 -9.09 19.09 2.57
C LYS A 24 -9.47 17.60 2.68
N PRO A 25 -8.72 16.68 2.01
CA PRO A 25 -8.96 15.27 2.21
C PRO A 25 -8.84 15.01 3.71
N ALA A 26 -9.94 14.57 4.33
CA ALA A 26 -9.90 14.09 5.69
C ALA A 26 -8.85 12.97 5.69
N ALA A 27 -7.75 13.18 6.43
CA ALA A 27 -6.85 12.11 6.77
C ALA A 27 -7.73 11.04 7.42
N ALA A 28 -8.05 10.00 6.66
CA ALA A 28 -8.72 8.82 7.19
C ALA A 28 -7.86 8.39 8.37
N SER A 29 -8.40 8.49 9.58
CA SER A 29 -7.73 7.97 10.77
C SER A 29 -7.33 6.55 10.41
N ALA A 30 -6.04 6.24 10.50
CA ALA A 30 -5.54 4.91 10.20
C ALA A 30 -6.24 3.95 11.16
N ALA A 31 -7.39 3.42 10.74
CA ALA A 31 -8.07 2.37 11.47
C ALA A 31 -7.02 1.27 11.62
N GLU A 32 -6.79 0.86 12.88
CA GLU A 32 -5.80 -0.16 13.19
C GLU A 32 -6.02 -1.36 12.27
N TYR A 33 -5.05 -1.64 11.40
CA TYR A 33 -5.17 -2.74 10.44
C TYR A 33 -5.20 -4.07 11.20
N LYS A 34 -6.38 -4.65 11.31
CA LYS A 34 -6.60 -5.88 12.07
C LYS A 34 -6.53 -7.09 11.16
N ILE A 35 -5.58 -7.96 11.44
CA ILE A 35 -5.51 -9.28 10.83
C ILE A 35 -6.37 -10.22 11.66
N PRO A 36 -7.34 -10.93 11.04
CA PRO A 36 -8.17 -11.88 11.76
C PRO A 36 -7.33 -13.00 12.42
N PRO A 37 -7.65 -13.45 13.63
CA PRO A 37 -6.90 -14.51 14.31
C PRO A 37 -6.80 -15.82 13.53
N GLU A 38 -7.81 -16.12 12.71
CA GLU A 38 -7.79 -17.28 11.81
C GLU A 38 -6.71 -17.17 10.72
N ALA A 39 -6.45 -15.97 10.23
CA ALA A 39 -5.37 -15.77 9.25
C ALA A 39 -4.00 -16.09 9.87
N ALA A 40 -3.77 -15.71 11.11
CA ALA A 40 -2.52 -16.02 11.81
C ALA A 40 -2.29 -17.53 12.00
N LYS A 41 -3.36 -18.32 12.02
CA LYS A 41 -3.31 -19.78 12.17
C LYS A 41 -3.16 -20.53 10.84
N MET A 42 -3.25 -19.85 9.70
CA MET A 42 -3.11 -20.48 8.39
C MET A 42 -1.67 -20.95 8.19
N ALA A 43 -1.48 -22.22 7.94
CA ALA A 43 -0.22 -22.77 7.51
C ALA A 43 -0.04 -22.59 5.99
N ASN A 44 1.19 -22.31 5.56
CA ASN A 44 1.50 -22.29 4.15
C ASN A 44 1.42 -23.72 3.55
N PRO A 45 0.49 -24.01 2.63
CA PRO A 45 0.38 -25.34 2.03
C PRO A 45 1.50 -25.62 1.02
N VAL A 46 2.20 -24.59 0.57
CA VAL A 46 3.29 -24.70 -0.41
C VAL A 46 4.64 -24.81 0.30
N LYS A 47 5.33 -25.92 0.15
CA LYS A 47 6.66 -26.11 0.74
C LYS A 47 7.68 -25.11 0.18
N PRO A 48 8.60 -24.58 1.01
CA PRO A 48 9.63 -23.62 0.59
C PRO A 48 10.77 -24.35 -0.16
N THR A 49 10.49 -24.75 -1.40
CA THR A 49 11.48 -25.34 -2.33
C THR A 49 12.12 -24.26 -3.20
N ALA A 50 13.25 -24.57 -3.83
CA ALA A 50 13.87 -23.69 -4.81
C ALA A 50 12.88 -23.27 -5.93
N ALA A 51 12.03 -24.22 -6.36
CA ALA A 51 11.01 -23.94 -7.39
C ALA A 51 9.95 -22.95 -6.88
N SER A 52 9.40 -23.15 -5.66
CA SER A 52 8.40 -22.25 -5.09
C SER A 52 8.97 -20.84 -4.84
N ILE A 53 10.20 -20.76 -4.33
CA ILE A 53 10.90 -19.50 -4.12
C ILE A 53 11.12 -18.77 -5.45
N ALA A 54 11.54 -19.47 -6.52
CA ALA A 54 11.72 -18.89 -7.84
C ALA A 54 10.38 -18.37 -8.45
N GLN A 55 9.28 -19.07 -8.21
CA GLN A 55 7.95 -18.61 -8.63
C GLN A 55 7.50 -17.38 -7.83
N GLY A 56 7.71 -17.39 -6.52
CA GLY A 56 7.43 -16.23 -5.67
C GLY A 56 8.25 -15.00 -6.07
N LYS A 57 9.52 -15.21 -6.42
CA LYS A 57 10.40 -14.15 -6.94
C LYS A 57 9.85 -13.49 -8.19
N LYS A 58 9.35 -14.27 -9.15
CA LYS A 58 8.75 -13.73 -10.37
C LYS A 58 7.55 -12.83 -10.10
N MET A 59 6.67 -13.24 -9.18
CA MET A 59 5.55 -12.41 -8.76
C MET A 59 6.03 -11.14 -8.06
N TYR A 60 7.03 -11.26 -7.19
CA TYR A 60 7.62 -10.13 -6.48
C TYR A 60 8.18 -9.06 -7.44
N GLU A 61 8.93 -9.47 -8.45
CA GLU A 61 9.53 -8.60 -9.47
C GLU A 61 8.48 -7.83 -10.29
N ILE A 62 7.28 -8.36 -10.43
CA ILE A 62 6.20 -7.72 -11.21
C ILE A 62 5.37 -6.79 -10.34
N ASP A 63 4.98 -7.24 -9.14
CA ASP A 63 3.91 -6.60 -8.36
C ASP A 63 4.41 -5.89 -7.09
N CYS A 64 5.63 -6.19 -6.61
CA CYS A 64 6.10 -5.76 -5.29
C CYS A 64 7.37 -4.89 -5.33
N GLU A 65 8.27 -5.16 -6.28
CA GLU A 65 9.62 -4.57 -6.37
C GLU A 65 9.58 -3.04 -6.39
N MET A 66 8.63 -2.45 -7.08
CA MET A 66 8.51 -1.00 -7.25
C MET A 66 8.43 -0.26 -5.90
N CYS A 67 7.78 -0.86 -4.90
CA CYS A 67 7.68 -0.31 -3.55
C CYS A 67 8.71 -0.93 -2.60
N HIS A 68 8.83 -2.27 -2.59
CA HIS A 68 9.63 -2.99 -1.60
C HIS A 68 11.12 -3.08 -1.95
N GLY A 69 11.53 -2.56 -3.11
CA GLY A 69 12.90 -2.64 -3.60
C GLY A 69 13.21 -3.99 -4.25
N LYS A 70 14.18 -4.00 -5.16
CA LYS A 70 14.56 -5.16 -5.96
C LYS A 70 14.92 -6.39 -5.12
N ASP A 71 15.57 -6.15 -4.00
CA ASP A 71 16.03 -7.20 -3.09
C ASP A 71 15.21 -7.27 -1.79
N GLY A 72 14.13 -6.50 -1.69
CA GLY A 72 13.28 -6.47 -0.49
C GLY A 72 13.82 -5.59 0.63
N ASP A 73 14.67 -4.62 0.32
CA ASP A 73 15.28 -3.69 1.28
C ASP A 73 14.35 -2.52 1.69
N GLY A 74 13.13 -2.50 1.16
CA GLY A 74 12.13 -1.47 1.45
C GLY A 74 12.39 -0.11 0.78
N LYS A 75 13.32 -0.04 -0.18
CA LYS A 75 13.77 1.21 -0.83
C LYS A 75 13.42 1.28 -2.31
N GLY A 76 12.26 0.76 -2.69
CA GLY A 76 11.77 0.90 -4.06
C GLY A 76 11.46 2.35 -4.42
N ASP A 77 11.56 2.67 -5.71
CA ASP A 77 11.39 4.05 -6.21
C ASP A 77 10.05 4.66 -5.82
N LEU A 78 8.97 3.89 -5.92
CA LEU A 78 7.64 4.38 -5.56
C LEU A 78 7.51 4.62 -4.05
N ALA A 79 8.16 3.82 -3.20
CA ALA A 79 8.17 4.06 -1.76
C ALA A 79 8.89 5.37 -1.42
N ALA A 80 9.97 5.69 -2.13
CA ALA A 80 10.69 6.96 -1.96
C ALA A 80 9.82 8.15 -2.34
N ASP A 81 9.11 8.09 -3.46
CA ASP A 81 8.20 9.14 -3.92
C ASP A 81 7.03 9.36 -2.95
N MET A 82 6.49 8.30 -2.41
CA MET A 82 5.40 8.33 -1.41
C MET A 82 5.89 8.65 0.00
N LYS A 83 7.21 8.76 0.22
CA LYS A 83 7.84 8.90 1.55
C LYS A 83 7.42 7.79 2.51
N ALA A 84 7.14 6.60 1.99
CA ALA A 84 6.77 5.44 2.76
C ALA A 84 8.00 4.78 3.38
N LYS A 85 7.89 4.41 4.67
CA LYS A 85 8.92 3.61 5.35
C LYS A 85 8.49 2.15 5.33
N LEU A 86 9.10 1.37 4.46
CA LEU A 86 8.85 -0.06 4.36
C LEU A 86 9.91 -0.87 5.10
N ALA A 87 9.54 -2.08 5.50
CA ALA A 87 10.46 -2.98 6.19
C ALA A 87 11.54 -3.49 5.23
N ASP A 88 12.75 -3.62 5.74
CA ASP A 88 13.83 -4.35 5.08
C ASP A 88 13.67 -5.84 5.38
N TYR A 89 13.35 -6.63 4.38
CA TYR A 89 13.14 -8.08 4.53
C TYR A 89 14.44 -8.88 4.73
N HIS A 90 15.62 -8.26 4.57
CA HIS A 90 16.89 -8.87 4.95
C HIS A 90 17.09 -8.88 6.47
N ASP A 91 16.45 -7.95 7.18
CA ASP A 91 16.47 -7.96 8.64
C ASP A 91 15.58 -9.10 9.17
N PRO A 92 16.14 -10.11 9.86
CA PRO A 92 15.33 -11.18 10.44
C PRO A 92 14.26 -10.68 11.41
N ALA A 93 14.48 -9.52 12.05
CA ALA A 93 13.50 -8.91 12.96
C ALA A 93 12.25 -8.39 12.24
N ALA A 94 12.35 -8.01 10.96
CA ALA A 94 11.24 -7.44 10.21
C ALA A 94 10.02 -8.37 10.09
N LEU A 95 10.26 -9.68 10.06
CA LEU A 95 9.22 -10.70 9.84
C LEU A 95 9.06 -11.68 11.00
N LYS A 96 9.80 -11.52 12.11
CA LYS A 96 9.84 -12.51 13.21
C LYS A 96 8.48 -12.71 13.89
N ASP A 97 7.71 -11.62 14.02
CA ASP A 97 6.42 -11.61 14.70
C ASP A 97 5.24 -11.78 13.73
N ARG A 98 5.51 -12.13 12.47
CA ARG A 98 4.50 -12.39 11.45
C ARG A 98 4.45 -13.85 11.08
N THR A 99 3.27 -14.47 11.14
CA THR A 99 3.07 -15.82 10.61
C THR A 99 2.97 -15.80 9.09
N ASP A 100 3.12 -16.95 8.44
CA ASP A 100 2.94 -17.06 6.99
C ASP A 100 1.50 -16.73 6.58
N GLY A 101 0.53 -17.12 7.41
CA GLY A 101 -0.88 -16.79 7.19
C GLY A 101 -1.16 -15.29 7.27
N GLU A 102 -0.51 -14.58 8.20
CA GLU A 102 -0.62 -13.11 8.25
C GLU A 102 0.00 -12.43 7.04
N LEU A 103 1.15 -12.92 6.57
CA LEU A 103 1.77 -12.41 5.33
C LEU A 103 0.87 -12.66 4.13
N PHE A 104 0.32 -13.87 4.01
CA PHE A 104 -0.65 -14.19 2.97
C PHE A 104 -1.89 -13.30 3.04
N TYR A 105 -2.42 -13.05 4.24
CA TYR A 105 -3.58 -12.18 4.43
C TYR A 105 -3.30 -10.75 3.97
N ILE A 106 -2.13 -10.21 4.33
CA ILE A 106 -1.70 -8.86 3.91
C ILE A 106 -1.57 -8.78 2.39
N ILE A 107 -0.91 -9.75 1.76
CA ILE A 107 -0.75 -9.82 0.31
C ILE A 107 -2.13 -9.90 -0.37
N LYS A 108 -2.99 -10.77 0.10
CA LYS A 108 -4.32 -10.99 -0.48
C LYS A 108 -5.21 -9.76 -0.38
N ASN A 109 -5.21 -9.03 0.74
CA ASN A 109 -6.17 -7.96 1.01
C ASN A 109 -5.58 -6.56 0.86
N GLY A 110 -4.26 -6.44 0.73
CA GLY A 110 -3.56 -5.16 0.78
C GLY A 110 -3.47 -4.61 2.21
N LYS A 111 -2.75 -3.50 2.39
CA LYS A 111 -2.63 -2.80 3.67
C LYS A 111 -2.25 -1.34 3.44
N GLY A 112 -3.11 -0.40 3.81
CA GLY A 112 -2.87 1.02 3.55
C GLY A 112 -2.71 1.28 2.06
N GLU A 113 -1.57 1.82 1.64
CA GLU A 113 -1.26 2.07 0.23
C GLU A 113 -0.84 0.81 -0.54
N MET A 114 -0.59 -0.30 0.14
CA MET A 114 -0.26 -1.57 -0.51
C MET A 114 -1.52 -2.15 -1.17
N PRO A 115 -1.53 -2.37 -2.50
CA PRO A 115 -2.68 -2.93 -3.19
C PRO A 115 -2.96 -4.38 -2.80
N SER A 116 -4.18 -4.84 -3.05
CA SER A 116 -4.62 -6.23 -2.90
C SER A 116 -4.19 -7.07 -4.11
N GLU A 117 -3.72 -8.28 -3.85
CA GLU A 117 -3.44 -9.28 -4.88
C GLU A 117 -4.54 -10.34 -5.00
N GLY A 118 -5.57 -10.29 -4.14
CA GLY A 118 -6.59 -11.33 -4.03
C GLY A 118 -7.36 -11.64 -5.30
N ASP A 119 -7.63 -10.60 -6.12
CA ASP A 119 -8.37 -10.73 -7.37
C ASP A 119 -7.44 -10.92 -8.59
N ARG A 120 -6.13 -10.71 -8.43
CA ARG A 120 -5.12 -10.72 -9.49
C ARG A 120 -4.28 -11.98 -9.51
N ALA A 121 -4.06 -12.62 -8.36
CA ALA A 121 -3.20 -13.76 -8.20
C ALA A 121 -3.93 -14.98 -7.62
N LYS A 122 -3.55 -16.17 -8.08
CA LYS A 122 -4.03 -17.43 -7.48
C LYS A 122 -3.43 -17.61 -6.07
N PRO A 123 -4.15 -18.29 -5.16
CA PRO A 123 -3.65 -18.54 -3.80
C PRO A 123 -2.24 -19.16 -3.77
N ASP A 124 -1.96 -20.14 -4.61
CA ASP A 124 -0.65 -20.78 -4.65
C ASP A 124 0.49 -19.81 -5.07
N ALA A 125 0.20 -18.84 -5.95
CA ALA A 125 1.18 -17.82 -6.32
C ALA A 125 1.51 -16.90 -5.13
N MET A 126 0.49 -16.49 -4.36
CA MET A 126 0.67 -15.71 -3.13
C MET A 126 1.43 -16.50 -2.05
N TRP A 127 1.19 -17.80 -1.90
CA TRP A 127 1.95 -18.65 -1.00
C TRP A 127 3.41 -18.84 -1.43
N ASN A 128 3.66 -18.95 -2.74
CA ASN A 128 5.02 -18.92 -3.30
C ASN A 128 5.72 -17.59 -2.99
N LEU A 129 4.99 -16.47 -3.08
CA LEU A 129 5.50 -15.15 -2.72
C LEU A 129 5.88 -15.08 -1.23
N VAL A 130 5.07 -15.64 -0.34
CA VAL A 130 5.41 -15.76 1.10
C VAL A 130 6.73 -16.52 1.28
N ASN A 131 6.92 -17.65 0.57
CA ASN A 131 8.18 -18.41 0.62
C ASN A 131 9.37 -17.59 0.14
N TYR A 132 9.20 -16.80 -0.92
CA TYR A 132 10.25 -15.91 -1.41
C TYR A 132 10.61 -14.83 -0.39
N ILE A 133 9.63 -14.11 0.15
CA ILE A 133 9.83 -13.07 1.16
C ILE A 133 10.56 -13.64 2.38
N ARG A 134 10.16 -14.81 2.87
CA ARG A 134 10.87 -15.51 3.95
C ARG A 134 12.32 -15.87 3.61
N SER A 135 12.59 -16.16 2.34
CA SER A 135 13.96 -16.50 1.90
C SER A 135 14.91 -15.30 1.89
N LEU A 136 14.38 -14.09 1.83
CA LEU A 136 15.20 -12.86 1.86
C LEU A 136 15.90 -12.67 3.20
N ALA A 137 15.23 -12.95 4.31
CA ALA A 137 15.79 -12.85 5.66
C ALA A 137 16.93 -13.84 5.95
N LYS A 138 17.17 -14.83 5.08
CA LYS A 138 18.24 -15.83 5.23
C LYS A 138 19.49 -15.49 4.42
N LYS A 139 19.45 -14.43 3.62
CA LYS A 139 20.66 -13.98 2.92
C LYS A 139 21.55 -13.27 3.94
N GLU A 140 22.69 -13.90 4.28
CA GLU A 140 23.81 -13.23 4.94
C GLU A 140 24.14 -11.95 4.16
N PRO A 141 24.43 -10.81 4.83
CA PRO A 141 24.89 -9.61 4.15
C PRO A 141 26.13 -9.99 3.34
N SER A 142 26.09 -9.76 2.03
CA SER A 142 27.25 -9.97 1.18
C SER A 142 28.39 -9.09 1.72
N ILE A 143 29.37 -9.71 2.34
CA ILE A 143 30.61 -9.04 2.77
C ILE A 143 31.25 -8.48 1.51
N LYS A 144 31.24 -7.15 1.39
CA LYS A 144 32.00 -6.42 0.38
C LYS A 144 33.45 -6.33 0.81
#